data_2ce82e7a3a010f64c94a981eab6da79a
#
_entry.id   2ce82e7a3a010f64c94a981eab6da79a
#
_cell.length_a   1.000
_cell.length_b   1.000
_cell.length_c   1.000
_cell.angle_alpha   90.00
_cell.angle_beta   90.00
_cell.angle_gamma   90.00
#
_symmetry.space_group_name_H-M   'P 1'
#
loop_
_entity.id
_entity.type
_entity.pdbx_description
1 polymer ?
#
loop_
_entity_poly.entity_id
_entity_poly.type
_entity_poly.pdbx_seq_one_letter_code
_entity_poly.pdbx_strand_id
1 'polypeptide(L)'
;AQFRDAIRRHIPHAVTDEEIDRAFTDFIIGIPRHRLRALRRLRAEGHRLYVISNTNPIMWNSVLHDAFAQEGGDITTYFDGVVTSFEAGACKPDERIFRLCCERFGIKPEETVFFDDSADNCTKGAALGFRAVHVPPGTEFETLIPKE
;
A
#
# COMPACT_ATOMS: atom_id res chain seq x y z
N ALA A 1 9.16 -2.76 -18.93
CA ALA A 1 9.65 -1.92 -20.06
C ALA A 1 9.02 -0.52 -19.99
N GLN A 2 7.72 -0.32 -20.18
CA GLN A 2 7.07 1.00 -20.31
C GLN A 2 7.37 1.99 -19.17
N PHE A 3 7.44 1.56 -17.92
CA PHE A 3 7.72 2.43 -16.77
C PHE A 3 9.18 2.96 -16.82
N ARG A 4 10.16 2.09 -17.05
CA ARG A 4 11.58 2.49 -17.19
C ARG A 4 11.79 3.43 -18.40
N ASP A 5 11.11 3.16 -19.51
CA ASP A 5 11.18 4.03 -20.70
C ASP A 5 10.58 5.42 -20.43
N ALA A 6 9.52 5.49 -19.61
CA ALA A 6 8.97 6.77 -19.17
C ALA A 6 9.98 7.56 -18.32
N ILE A 7 10.67 6.90 -17.39
CA ILE A 7 11.72 7.52 -16.57
C ILE A 7 12.87 8.04 -17.43
N ARG A 8 13.39 7.23 -18.39
CA ARG A 8 14.51 7.63 -19.28
C ARG A 8 14.22 8.90 -20.05
N ARG A 9 12.98 9.17 -20.43
CA ARG A 9 12.62 10.40 -21.15
C ARG A 9 12.85 11.68 -20.34
N HIS A 10 12.97 11.57 -19.01
CA HIS A 10 13.17 12.70 -18.11
C HIS A 10 14.61 12.80 -17.56
N ILE A 11 15.49 11.87 -17.94
CA ILE A 11 16.89 11.85 -17.50
C ILE A 11 17.79 12.29 -18.67
N PRO A 12 18.70 13.28 -18.46
CA PRO A 12 19.49 13.87 -19.55
C PRO A 12 20.68 13.02 -20.01
N HIS A 13 20.93 11.87 -19.38
CA HIS A 13 22.02 10.94 -19.70
C HIS A 13 21.52 9.51 -19.78
N ALA A 14 22.31 8.61 -20.38
CA ALA A 14 21.96 7.20 -20.45
C ALA A 14 21.98 6.56 -19.06
N VAL A 15 20.95 5.76 -18.77
CA VAL A 15 20.82 4.98 -17.52
C VAL A 15 20.38 3.56 -17.86
N THR A 16 20.94 2.59 -17.14
CA THR A 16 20.59 1.18 -17.25
C THR A 16 19.30 0.85 -16.53
N ASP A 17 18.72 -0.32 -16.78
CA ASP A 17 17.57 -0.82 -16.05
C ASP A 17 17.88 -1.00 -14.56
N GLU A 18 19.09 -1.52 -14.24
CA GLU A 18 19.55 -1.74 -12.88
C GLU A 18 19.70 -0.44 -12.09
N GLU A 19 20.18 0.64 -12.72
CA GLU A 19 20.29 1.95 -12.07
C GLU A 19 18.92 2.53 -11.76
N ILE A 20 17.96 2.40 -12.69
CA ILE A 20 16.58 2.82 -12.44
C ILE A 20 15.97 1.99 -11.31
N ASP A 21 16.11 0.66 -11.34
CA ASP A 21 15.54 -0.22 -10.34
C ASP A 21 16.07 0.10 -8.94
N ARG A 22 17.39 0.31 -8.79
CA ARG A 22 18.01 0.73 -7.53
C ARG A 22 17.45 2.05 -7.02
N ALA A 23 17.29 3.05 -7.90
CA ALA A 23 16.74 4.35 -7.50
C ALA A 23 15.33 4.22 -6.87
N PHE A 24 14.57 3.17 -7.22
CA PHE A 24 13.24 2.92 -6.66
C PHE A 24 13.21 1.88 -5.54
N THR A 25 14.30 1.17 -5.27
CA THR A 25 14.32 0.06 -4.28
C THR A 25 15.26 0.29 -3.12
N ASP A 26 16.39 0.97 -3.30
CA ASP A 26 17.45 1.07 -2.28
C ASP A 26 17.02 1.82 -1.01
N PHE A 27 15.97 2.64 -1.05
CA PHE A 27 15.42 3.32 0.12
C PHE A 27 14.36 2.50 0.88
N ILE A 28 13.91 1.37 0.34
CA ILE A 28 12.91 0.52 0.98
C ILE A 28 13.61 -0.46 1.91
N ILE A 29 13.36 -0.32 3.20
CA ILE A 29 13.95 -1.19 4.24
C ILE A 29 13.14 -2.47 4.52
N GLY A 30 12.04 -2.69 3.78
CA GLY A 30 11.16 -3.83 3.93
C GLY A 30 10.02 -3.61 4.92
N ILE A 31 9.39 -4.70 5.35
CA ILE A 31 8.26 -4.68 6.31
C ILE A 31 8.72 -5.38 7.60
N PRO A 32 8.64 -4.73 8.77
CA PRO A 32 8.97 -5.37 10.04
C PRO A 32 8.12 -6.62 10.29
N ARG A 33 8.76 -7.72 10.68
CA ARG A 33 8.09 -9.02 10.88
C ARG A 33 6.93 -8.95 11.88
N HIS A 34 7.05 -8.16 12.94
CA HIS A 34 5.97 -8.00 13.91
C HIS A 34 4.69 -7.44 13.28
N ARG A 35 4.80 -6.53 12.29
CA ARG A 35 3.65 -6.00 11.54
C ARG A 35 2.99 -7.07 10.69
N LEU A 36 3.76 -7.94 10.04
CA LEU A 36 3.19 -9.08 9.31
C LEU A 36 2.44 -10.04 10.23
N ARG A 37 2.96 -10.29 11.43
CA ARG A 37 2.28 -11.11 12.45
C ARG A 37 1.01 -10.44 12.96
N ALA A 38 1.01 -9.11 13.13
CA ALA A 38 -0.18 -8.35 13.49
C ALA A 38 -1.28 -8.46 12.43
N LEU A 39 -0.94 -8.37 11.14
CA LEU A 39 -1.88 -8.56 10.04
C LEU A 39 -2.50 -9.97 10.05
N ARG A 40 -1.67 -11.01 10.26
CA ARG A 40 -2.19 -12.39 10.39
C ARG A 40 -3.14 -12.54 11.56
N ARG A 41 -2.83 -11.93 12.71
CA ARG A 41 -3.69 -11.95 13.90
C ARG A 41 -5.05 -11.30 13.58
N LEU A 42 -5.08 -10.12 12.99
CA LEU A 42 -6.31 -9.43 12.61
C LEU A 42 -7.17 -10.28 11.67
N ARG A 43 -6.57 -10.96 10.70
CA ARG A 43 -7.31 -11.87 9.83
C ARG A 43 -7.87 -13.08 10.60
N ALA A 44 -7.11 -13.62 11.54
CA ALA A 44 -7.57 -14.73 12.39
C ALA A 44 -8.72 -14.32 13.34
N GLU A 45 -8.78 -13.04 13.71
CA GLU A 45 -9.87 -12.41 14.46
C GLU A 45 -11.11 -12.11 13.60
N GLY A 46 -11.06 -12.39 12.29
CA GLY A 46 -12.17 -12.26 11.34
C GLY A 46 -12.22 -10.93 10.58
N HIS A 47 -11.22 -10.08 10.73
CA HIS A 47 -11.14 -8.84 9.96
C HIS A 47 -10.73 -9.11 8.50
N ARG A 48 -11.36 -8.41 7.57
CA ARG A 48 -10.94 -8.36 6.17
C ARG A 48 -9.96 -7.21 5.98
N LEU A 49 -8.83 -7.51 5.35
CA LEU A 49 -7.74 -6.55 5.20
C LEU A 49 -7.50 -6.26 3.71
N TYR A 50 -7.36 -4.98 3.38
CA TYR A 50 -7.14 -4.51 2.02
C TYR A 50 -5.99 -3.52 1.95
N VAL A 51 -5.37 -3.41 0.78
CA VAL A 51 -4.29 -2.43 0.52
C VAL A 51 -4.71 -1.48 -0.59
N ILE A 52 -4.52 -0.18 -0.35
CA ILE A 52 -4.49 0.86 -1.38
C ILE A 52 -3.09 1.47 -1.34
N SER A 53 -2.28 1.27 -2.38
CA SER A 53 -0.86 1.66 -2.37
C SER A 53 -0.51 2.61 -3.50
N ASN A 54 0.11 3.75 -3.14
CA ASN A 54 0.84 4.58 -4.09
C ASN A 54 2.22 3.95 -4.30
N THR A 55 2.39 3.24 -5.40
CA THR A 55 3.60 2.47 -5.70
C THR A 55 3.82 2.37 -7.21
N ASN A 56 4.91 1.72 -7.61
CA ASN A 56 5.22 1.44 -8.99
C ASN A 56 5.55 -0.05 -9.19
N PRO A 57 5.54 -0.56 -10.43
CA PRO A 57 5.77 -1.98 -10.71
C PRO A 57 7.12 -2.52 -10.23
N ILE A 58 8.17 -1.68 -10.19
CA ILE A 58 9.52 -2.10 -9.74
C ILE A 58 9.47 -2.39 -8.24
N MET A 59 9.03 -1.42 -7.43
CA MET A 59 8.92 -1.58 -5.98
C MET A 59 8.00 -2.74 -5.60
N TRP A 60 6.83 -2.82 -6.27
CA TRP A 60 5.81 -3.80 -5.95
C TRP A 60 6.24 -5.24 -6.25
N ASN A 61 6.86 -5.48 -7.41
CA ASN A 61 7.23 -6.83 -7.86
C ASN A 61 8.63 -7.28 -7.39
N SER A 62 9.34 -6.46 -6.61
CA SER A 62 10.66 -6.80 -6.06
C SER A 62 10.65 -6.75 -4.54
N VAL A 63 11.06 -5.64 -3.96
CA VAL A 63 11.28 -5.51 -2.51
C VAL A 63 10.02 -5.79 -1.69
N LEU A 64 8.84 -5.32 -2.14
CA LEU A 64 7.60 -5.59 -1.41
C LEU A 64 7.16 -7.05 -1.53
N HIS A 65 7.33 -7.67 -2.69
CA HIS A 65 7.10 -9.11 -2.86
C HIS A 65 7.92 -9.92 -1.87
N ASP A 66 9.24 -9.67 -1.81
CA ASP A 66 10.15 -10.39 -0.90
C ASP A 66 9.86 -10.09 0.57
N ALA A 67 9.46 -8.84 0.88
CA ALA A 67 9.08 -8.45 2.23
C ALA A 67 7.85 -9.23 2.75
N PHE A 68 6.87 -9.51 1.90
CA PHE A 68 5.72 -10.33 2.28
C PHE A 68 6.06 -11.83 2.39
N ALA A 69 7.07 -12.31 1.67
CA ALA A 69 7.48 -13.71 1.71
C ALA A 69 8.29 -14.10 2.97
N GLN A 70 8.83 -13.14 3.70
CA GLN A 70 9.80 -13.37 4.81
C GLN A 70 9.27 -14.19 6.01
N GLU A 71 7.95 -14.27 6.21
CA GLU A 71 7.29 -15.08 7.25
C GLU A 71 6.55 -16.29 6.66
N GLY A 72 6.88 -16.67 5.41
CA GLY A 72 6.22 -17.72 4.63
C GLY A 72 4.88 -17.26 4.05
N GLY A 73 4.64 -17.56 2.81
CA GLY A 73 3.46 -17.12 2.05
C GLY A 73 3.78 -15.95 1.12
N ASP A 74 2.75 -15.21 0.79
CA ASP A 74 2.80 -14.03 -0.07
C ASP A 74 1.81 -12.96 0.41
N ILE A 75 1.58 -11.92 -0.38
CA ILE A 75 0.67 -10.84 -0.01
C ILE A 75 -0.76 -11.31 0.28
N THR A 76 -1.23 -12.40 -0.37
CA THR A 76 -2.58 -12.94 -0.16
C THR A 76 -2.74 -13.61 1.21
N THR A 77 -1.62 -13.96 1.85
CA THR A 77 -1.59 -14.44 3.23
C THR A 77 -2.05 -13.35 4.22
N TYR A 78 -1.81 -12.09 3.88
CA TYR A 78 -2.08 -10.96 4.77
C TYR A 78 -3.30 -10.14 4.36
N PHE A 79 -3.62 -10.07 3.05
CA PHE A 79 -4.67 -9.20 2.53
C PHE A 79 -5.64 -9.96 1.63
N ASP A 80 -6.91 -9.56 1.74
CA ASP A 80 -8.01 -10.09 0.93
C ASP A 80 -8.11 -9.40 -0.43
N GLY A 81 -7.46 -8.25 -0.58
CA GLY A 81 -7.37 -7.54 -1.85
C GLY A 81 -6.38 -6.38 -1.85
N VAL A 82 -5.92 -6.03 -3.04
CA VAL A 82 -4.92 -4.99 -3.28
C VAL A 82 -5.34 -4.13 -4.45
N VAL A 83 -5.17 -2.81 -4.31
CA VAL A 83 -5.23 -1.84 -5.40
C VAL A 83 -3.94 -1.02 -5.38
N THR A 84 -3.20 -1.06 -6.48
CA THR A 84 -1.99 -0.26 -6.67
C THR A 84 -2.28 0.95 -7.58
N SER A 85 -1.56 2.03 -7.37
CA SER A 85 -1.75 3.26 -8.16
C SER A 85 -1.44 3.07 -9.64
N PHE A 86 -0.48 2.22 -9.99
CA PHE A 86 -0.12 1.98 -11.39
C PHE A 86 -1.17 1.12 -12.12
N GLU A 87 -1.92 0.26 -11.42
CA GLU A 87 -3.07 -0.48 -11.99
C GLU A 87 -4.31 0.40 -12.07
N ALA A 88 -4.54 1.22 -11.05
CA ALA A 88 -5.69 2.12 -10.98
C ALA A 88 -5.59 3.32 -11.94
N GLY A 89 -4.39 3.66 -12.40
CA GLY A 89 -4.15 4.92 -13.12
C GLY A 89 -4.46 6.16 -12.27
N ALA A 90 -4.41 6.04 -10.95
CA ALA A 90 -4.69 7.09 -9.98
C ALA A 90 -3.92 6.86 -8.68
N CYS A 91 -3.44 7.93 -8.05
CA CYS A 91 -2.72 7.89 -6.78
C CYS A 91 -3.57 8.51 -5.67
N LYS A 92 -3.49 8.01 -4.43
CA LYS A 92 -4.02 8.73 -3.27
C LYS A 92 -3.39 10.14 -3.22
N PRO A 93 -4.13 11.19 -2.92
CA PRO A 93 -5.52 11.26 -2.44
C PRO A 93 -6.60 11.38 -3.51
N ASP A 94 -6.34 11.00 -4.77
CA ASP A 94 -7.40 10.97 -5.79
C ASP A 94 -8.49 9.96 -5.40
N GLU A 95 -9.76 10.40 -5.41
CA GLU A 95 -10.88 9.54 -4.99
C GLU A 95 -11.07 8.30 -5.87
N ARG A 96 -10.60 8.33 -7.13
CA ARG A 96 -10.75 7.20 -8.06
C ARG A 96 -10.14 5.91 -7.54
N ILE A 97 -8.98 5.99 -6.86
CA ILE A 97 -8.33 4.78 -6.32
C ILE A 97 -9.11 4.19 -5.13
N PHE A 98 -9.72 5.05 -4.30
CA PHE A 98 -10.58 4.61 -3.18
C PHE A 98 -11.86 3.97 -3.70
N ARG A 99 -12.53 4.61 -4.68
CA ARG A 99 -13.76 4.09 -5.31
C ARG A 99 -13.50 2.75 -5.97
N LEU A 100 -12.40 2.63 -6.73
CA LEU A 100 -12.01 1.36 -7.35
C LEU A 100 -11.82 0.24 -6.31
N CYS A 101 -11.23 0.53 -5.16
CA CYS A 101 -11.06 -0.45 -4.08
C CYS A 101 -12.43 -0.88 -3.51
N CYS A 102 -13.31 0.09 -3.24
CA CYS A 102 -14.66 -0.20 -2.75
C CYS A 102 -15.47 -1.05 -3.72
N GLU A 103 -15.47 -0.68 -4.99
CA GLU A 103 -16.22 -1.39 -6.05
C GLU A 103 -15.68 -2.80 -6.27
N ARG A 104 -14.34 -2.95 -6.35
CA ARG A 104 -13.69 -4.25 -6.62
C ARG A 104 -13.91 -5.28 -5.53
N PHE A 105 -13.94 -4.84 -4.27
CA PHE A 105 -13.99 -5.74 -3.10
C PHE A 105 -15.27 -5.65 -2.29
N GLY A 106 -16.25 -4.87 -2.72
CA GLY A 106 -17.51 -4.67 -1.99
C GLY A 106 -17.31 -4.01 -0.62
N ILE A 107 -16.35 -3.07 -0.53
CA ILE A 107 -16.05 -2.35 0.72
C ILE A 107 -17.06 -1.22 0.90
N LYS A 108 -17.60 -1.12 2.11
CA LYS A 108 -18.40 0.02 2.54
C LYS A 108 -17.51 0.94 3.38
N PRO A 109 -17.30 2.19 2.96
CA PRO A 109 -16.42 3.12 3.68
C PRO A 109 -16.80 3.28 5.15
N GLU A 110 -18.10 3.39 5.45
CA GLU A 110 -18.66 3.59 6.79
C GLU A 110 -18.43 2.41 7.75
N GLU A 111 -18.13 1.21 7.21
CA GLU A 111 -17.81 0.01 7.97
C GLU A 111 -16.29 -0.26 8.01
N THR A 112 -15.47 0.67 7.49
CA THR A 112 -14.05 0.42 7.24
C THR A 112 -13.16 1.47 7.92
N VAL A 113 -12.11 0.98 8.59
CA VAL A 113 -11.02 1.83 9.09
C VAL A 113 -9.93 1.94 8.03
N PHE A 114 -9.54 3.16 7.69
CA PHE A 114 -8.47 3.45 6.74
C PHE A 114 -7.26 4.01 7.47
N PHE A 115 -6.14 3.30 7.44
CA PHE A 115 -4.87 3.70 8.03
C PHE A 115 -3.91 4.21 6.94
N ASP A 116 -3.34 5.39 7.12
CA ASP A 116 -2.35 5.95 6.20
C ASP A 116 -1.40 6.90 6.95
N ASP A 117 -0.15 7.00 6.53
CA ASP A 117 0.86 7.91 7.08
C ASP A 117 0.78 9.33 6.50
N SER A 118 0.00 9.53 5.44
CA SER A 118 -0.28 10.84 4.84
C SER A 118 -1.57 11.43 5.39
N ALA A 119 -1.46 12.61 5.99
CA ALA A 119 -2.61 13.37 6.48
C ALA A 119 -3.61 13.72 5.35
N ASP A 120 -3.10 14.02 4.15
CA ASP A 120 -3.94 14.32 2.97
C ASP A 120 -4.74 13.11 2.52
N ASN A 121 -4.13 11.93 2.53
CA ASN A 121 -4.82 10.67 2.23
C ASN A 121 -5.91 10.37 3.27
N CYS A 122 -5.61 10.59 4.55
CA CYS A 122 -6.58 10.44 5.64
C CYS A 122 -7.74 11.43 5.51
N THR A 123 -7.45 12.69 5.19
CA THR A 123 -8.48 13.72 4.95
C THR A 123 -9.42 13.31 3.81
N LYS A 124 -8.85 12.81 2.70
CA LYS A 124 -9.66 12.32 1.58
C LYS A 124 -10.46 11.07 1.97
N GLY A 125 -9.85 10.12 2.66
CA GLY A 125 -10.55 8.91 3.14
C GLY A 125 -11.74 9.26 4.03
N ALA A 126 -11.57 10.19 4.97
CA ALA A 126 -12.66 10.67 5.83
C ALA A 126 -13.79 11.34 5.03
N ALA A 127 -13.44 12.17 4.04
CA ALA A 127 -14.42 12.81 3.15
C ALA A 127 -15.21 11.80 2.31
N LEU A 128 -14.66 10.60 2.07
CA LEU A 128 -15.34 9.49 1.37
C LEU A 128 -16.11 8.54 2.32
N GLY A 129 -16.15 8.85 3.61
CA GLY A 129 -16.91 8.09 4.61
C GLY A 129 -16.13 7.03 5.39
N PHE A 130 -14.82 6.87 5.15
CA PHE A 130 -13.99 5.97 5.95
C PHE A 130 -13.74 6.53 7.35
N ARG A 131 -13.62 5.65 8.33
CA ARG A 131 -12.99 6.00 9.59
C ARG A 131 -11.48 6.12 9.38
N ALA A 132 -10.99 7.29 9.00
CA ALA A 132 -9.59 7.50 8.69
C ALA A 132 -8.74 7.70 9.96
N VAL A 133 -7.61 7.01 10.01
CA VAL A 133 -6.64 7.04 11.12
C VAL A 133 -5.26 7.38 10.56
N HIS A 134 -4.76 8.54 10.90
CA HIS A 134 -3.40 8.94 10.55
C HIS A 134 -2.39 8.16 11.41
N VAL A 135 -1.41 7.55 10.76
CA VAL A 135 -0.33 6.78 11.39
C VAL A 135 0.99 7.56 11.27
N PRO A 136 1.35 8.38 12.27
CA PRO A 136 2.60 9.14 12.23
C PRO A 136 3.83 8.23 12.15
N PRO A 137 4.96 8.70 11.58
CA PRO A 137 6.21 7.97 11.58
C PRO A 137 6.60 7.48 12.99
N GLY A 138 7.06 6.24 13.08
CA GLY A 138 7.45 5.62 14.35
C GLY A 138 6.28 5.11 15.21
N THR A 139 5.05 5.21 14.73
CA THR A 139 3.87 4.66 15.42
C THR A 139 3.52 3.28 14.88
N GLU A 140 3.20 2.35 15.78
CA GLU A 140 2.68 1.04 15.39
C GLU A 140 1.16 1.14 15.17
N PHE A 141 0.69 0.79 13.98
CA PHE A 141 -0.70 0.94 13.59
C PHE A 141 -1.66 0.15 14.50
N GLU A 142 -1.19 -0.98 15.06
CA GLU A 142 -2.00 -1.82 15.96
C GLU A 142 -2.43 -1.07 17.22
N THR A 143 -1.64 -0.09 17.66
CA THR A 143 -1.98 0.73 18.84
C THR A 143 -3.10 1.73 18.56
N LEU A 144 -3.37 1.97 17.27
CA LEU A 144 -4.39 2.90 16.80
C LEU A 144 -5.68 2.20 16.36
N ILE A 145 -5.74 0.87 16.42
CA ILE A 145 -6.96 0.12 16.11
C ILE A 145 -8.04 0.53 17.11
N PRO A 146 -9.20 1.00 16.62
CA PRO A 146 -10.29 1.37 17.50
C PRO A 146 -10.74 0.16 18.34
N LYS A 147 -10.84 0.34 19.64
CA LYS A 147 -11.47 -0.64 20.52
C LYS A 147 -12.98 -0.52 20.32
N GLU A 148 -13.64 -1.65 20.14
CA GLU A 148 -15.11 -1.73 20.13
C GLU A 148 -15.71 -1.27 21.44
#